data_18146d4725475da57c76885667ff5ea2
#
_entry.id   18146d4725475da57c76885667ff5ea2
#
_cell.length_a   1.000
_cell.length_b   1.000
_cell.length_c   1.000
_cell.angle_alpha   90.00
_cell.angle_beta   90.00
_cell.angle_gamma   90.00
#
_symmetry.space_group_name_H-M   'P 1'
#
loop_
_entity.id
_entity.type
_entity.pdbx_description
1 polymer ?
#
loop_
_entity_poly.entity_id
_entity_poly.type
_entity_poly.pdbx_seq_one_letter_code
_entity_poly.pdbx_strand_id
1 'polypeptide(L)'
;MEETGRIAIGALATHTGANIETIRYYERVGLLPAPARSSGGYRLYGTDHLKRLNFIRRARVLGFSLAEVRKLLTLADQRRRPCAEVRAVAAAHLEDVKGKIADLKAMEQVLADTIARCEAGSGSHCPMIDALYTNGDSGRRTAASSFARWRRSAR
;
A
#
# COMPACT_ATOMS: atom_id res chain seq x y z
N MET A 1 0.58 -19.55 35.12
CA MET A 1 1.17 -18.27 34.67
C MET A 1 1.30 -18.33 33.17
N GLU A 2 0.55 -17.51 32.52
CA GLU A 2 -0.04 -17.60 31.18
C GLU A 2 0.98 -17.71 30.04
N GLU A 3 1.07 -18.90 29.46
CA GLU A 3 1.54 -19.07 28.08
C GLU A 3 0.44 -18.66 27.06
N THR A 4 -0.33 -17.64 27.46
CA THR A 4 -1.52 -17.20 26.75
C THR A 4 -1.11 -16.44 25.50
N GLY A 5 -1.29 -17.07 24.34
CA GLY A 5 -1.41 -16.35 23.08
C GLY A 5 -0.21 -16.29 22.16
N ARG A 6 0.75 -17.21 22.27
CA ARG A 6 1.82 -17.34 21.27
C ARG A 6 1.40 -18.30 20.17
N ILE A 7 1.42 -17.83 18.92
CA ILE A 7 0.98 -18.58 17.74
C ILE A 7 2.12 -18.74 16.73
N ALA A 8 2.04 -19.79 15.92
CA ALA A 8 2.97 -20.03 14.82
C ALA A 8 2.71 -19.04 13.67
N ILE A 9 3.68 -18.88 12.77
CA ILE A 9 3.60 -17.96 11.63
C ILE A 9 2.38 -18.23 10.73
N GLY A 10 2.00 -19.49 10.53
CA GLY A 10 0.83 -19.87 9.75
C GLY A 10 -0.47 -19.37 10.37
N ALA A 11 -0.63 -19.53 11.69
CA ALA A 11 -1.78 -19.00 12.41
C ALA A 11 -1.80 -17.46 12.38
N LEU A 12 -0.64 -16.78 12.56
CA LEU A 12 -0.55 -15.34 12.42
C LEU A 12 -0.97 -14.88 11.01
N ALA A 13 -0.53 -15.59 9.97
CA ALA A 13 -0.91 -15.33 8.57
C ALA A 13 -2.43 -15.44 8.38
N THR A 14 -3.04 -16.50 8.89
CA THR A 14 -4.50 -16.71 8.82
C THR A 14 -5.26 -15.62 9.55
N HIS A 15 -4.88 -15.30 10.79
CA HIS A 15 -5.55 -14.27 11.60
C HIS A 15 -5.46 -12.86 11.02
N THR A 16 -4.38 -12.56 10.33
CA THR A 16 -4.16 -11.23 9.74
C THR A 16 -4.49 -11.16 8.26
N GLY A 17 -4.65 -12.29 7.58
CA GLY A 17 -4.77 -12.38 6.12
C GLY A 17 -3.49 -11.90 5.41
N ALA A 18 -2.33 -11.94 6.07
CA ALA A 18 -1.03 -11.62 5.48
C ALA A 18 -0.38 -12.89 4.93
N ASN A 19 0.38 -12.76 3.85
CA ASN A 19 1.21 -13.86 3.38
C ASN A 19 2.41 -14.08 4.32
N ILE A 20 2.82 -15.34 4.54
CA ILE A 20 3.97 -15.71 5.37
C ILE A 20 5.25 -15.01 4.90
N GLU A 21 5.49 -14.92 3.60
CA GLU A 21 6.66 -14.22 3.05
C GLU A 21 6.63 -12.71 3.36
N THR A 22 5.45 -12.09 3.36
CA THR A 22 5.27 -10.70 3.77
C THR A 22 5.59 -10.51 5.24
N ILE A 23 5.19 -11.44 6.11
CA ILE A 23 5.52 -11.41 7.55
C ILE A 23 7.03 -11.49 7.74
N ARG A 24 7.70 -12.44 7.07
CA ARG A 24 9.15 -12.60 7.10
C ARG A 24 9.89 -11.38 6.55
N TYR A 25 9.33 -10.76 5.50
CA TYR A 25 9.86 -9.52 4.97
C TYR A 25 9.80 -8.39 6.01
N TYR A 26 8.66 -8.21 6.70
CA TYR A 26 8.51 -7.19 7.73
C TYR A 26 9.42 -7.42 8.95
N GLU A 27 9.70 -8.67 9.32
CA GLU A 27 10.74 -9.00 10.30
C GLU A 27 12.13 -8.55 9.82
N ARG A 28 12.51 -8.92 8.61
CA ARG A 28 13.82 -8.63 8.02
C ARG A 28 14.09 -7.13 7.92
N VAL A 29 13.07 -6.33 7.55
CA VAL A 29 13.20 -4.88 7.44
C VAL A 29 12.95 -4.15 8.77
N GLY A 30 12.74 -4.86 9.88
CA GLY A 30 12.58 -4.29 11.22
C GLY A 30 11.25 -3.57 11.46
N LEU A 31 10.23 -3.81 10.63
CA LEU A 31 8.87 -3.31 10.87
C LEU A 31 8.13 -4.15 11.90
N LEU A 32 8.41 -5.45 11.94
CA LEU A 32 7.91 -6.38 12.92
C LEU A 32 9.09 -6.83 13.80
N PRO A 33 8.98 -6.80 15.14
CA PRO A 33 10.06 -7.27 16.00
C PRO A 33 10.31 -8.76 15.79
N ALA A 34 11.53 -9.20 16.13
CA ALA A 34 11.86 -10.61 16.07
C ALA A 34 10.98 -11.42 17.05
N PRO A 35 10.33 -12.49 16.61
CA PRO A 35 9.51 -13.31 17.47
C PRO A 35 10.37 -14.15 18.44
N ALA A 36 9.80 -14.52 19.58
CA ALA A 36 10.39 -15.52 20.45
C ALA A 36 10.51 -16.87 19.72
N ARG A 37 11.36 -17.75 20.22
CA ARG A 37 11.47 -19.12 19.72
C ARG A 37 11.02 -20.11 20.77
N SER A 38 10.36 -21.19 20.34
CA SER A 38 10.07 -22.34 21.19
C SER A 38 11.34 -23.12 21.52
N SER A 39 11.25 -24.09 22.43
CA SER A 39 12.32 -25.03 22.71
C SER A 39 12.79 -25.82 21.50
N GLY A 40 11.89 -26.04 20.51
CA GLY A 40 12.20 -26.67 19.21
C GLY A 40 12.67 -25.68 18.14
N GLY A 41 12.97 -24.41 18.46
CA GLY A 41 13.49 -23.41 17.53
C GLY A 41 12.44 -22.73 16.64
N TYR A 42 11.16 -23.07 16.77
CA TYR A 42 10.08 -22.48 15.95
C TYR A 42 9.73 -21.06 16.41
N ARG A 43 9.42 -20.17 15.45
CA ARG A 43 8.99 -18.80 15.71
C ARG A 43 7.63 -18.76 16.39
N LEU A 44 7.52 -18.00 17.47
CA LEU A 44 6.30 -17.80 18.24
C LEU A 44 5.95 -16.32 18.34
N TYR A 45 4.78 -15.96 17.83
CA TYR A 45 4.27 -14.58 17.75
C TYR A 45 3.23 -14.34 18.84
N GLY A 46 3.41 -13.27 19.59
CA GLY A 46 2.45 -12.85 20.62
C GLY A 46 1.44 -11.83 20.08
N THR A 47 0.54 -11.41 20.96
CA THR A 47 -0.52 -10.42 20.69
C THR A 47 0.02 -9.12 20.11
N ASP A 48 1.20 -8.67 20.54
CA ASP A 48 1.80 -7.42 20.02
C ASP A 48 2.23 -7.56 18.57
N HIS A 49 2.71 -8.72 18.14
CA HIS A 49 2.98 -9.00 16.73
C HIS A 49 1.70 -8.93 15.91
N LEU A 50 0.60 -9.49 16.41
CA LEU A 50 -0.70 -9.45 15.76
C LEU A 50 -1.19 -7.99 15.58
N LYS A 51 -1.17 -7.21 16.67
CA LYS A 51 -1.58 -5.79 16.65
C LYS A 51 -0.73 -4.98 15.69
N ARG A 52 0.60 -5.15 15.75
CA ARG A 52 1.55 -4.43 14.91
C ARG A 52 1.39 -4.78 13.43
N LEU A 53 1.21 -6.07 13.12
CA LEU A 53 1.00 -6.51 11.74
C LEU A 53 -0.33 -6.00 11.17
N ASN A 54 -1.41 -6.00 11.95
CA ASN A 54 -2.68 -5.40 11.57
C ASN A 54 -2.56 -3.90 11.32
N PHE A 55 -1.81 -3.18 12.16
CA PHE A 55 -1.52 -1.77 11.95
C PHE A 55 -0.77 -1.54 10.63
N ILE A 56 0.30 -2.28 10.37
CA ILE A 56 1.09 -2.18 9.13
C ILE A 56 0.18 -2.40 7.92
N ARG A 57 -0.59 -3.48 7.93
CA ARG A 57 -1.50 -3.81 6.82
C ARG A 57 -2.53 -2.72 6.58
N ARG A 58 -3.17 -2.22 7.64
CA ARG A 58 -4.17 -1.17 7.54
C ARG A 58 -3.59 0.12 6.98
N ALA A 59 -2.42 0.52 7.44
CA ALA A 59 -1.71 1.68 6.89
C ALA A 59 -1.36 1.47 5.41
N ARG A 60 -0.90 0.27 5.02
CA ARG A 60 -0.61 -0.05 3.60
C ARG A 60 -1.85 -0.01 2.72
N VAL A 61 -2.99 -0.50 3.18
CA VAL A 61 -4.28 -0.41 2.48
C VAL A 61 -4.71 1.05 2.28
N LEU A 62 -4.45 1.90 3.27
CA LEU A 62 -4.69 3.34 3.17
C LEU A 62 -3.67 4.08 2.30
N GLY A 63 -2.69 3.38 1.74
CA GLY A 63 -1.72 3.93 0.80
C GLY A 63 -0.45 4.51 1.40
N PHE A 64 -0.23 4.38 2.73
CA PHE A 64 1.04 4.77 3.34
C PHE A 64 2.20 3.94 2.80
N SER A 65 3.30 4.58 2.47
CA SER A 65 4.55 3.92 2.11
C SER A 65 5.16 3.18 3.31
N LEU A 66 6.06 2.24 3.09
CA LEU A 66 6.76 1.55 4.18
C LEU A 66 7.58 2.51 5.05
N ALA A 67 8.12 3.59 4.47
CA ALA A 67 8.85 4.61 5.20
C ALA A 67 7.93 5.38 6.17
N GLU A 68 6.74 5.75 5.71
CA GLU A 68 5.73 6.42 6.55
C GLU A 68 5.21 5.48 7.64
N VAL A 69 4.93 4.22 7.30
CA VAL A 69 4.53 3.20 8.29
C VAL A 69 5.60 3.05 9.37
N ARG A 70 6.88 3.05 9.01
CA ARG A 70 7.98 2.99 9.97
C ARG A 70 7.98 4.20 10.91
N LYS A 71 7.83 5.41 10.37
CA LYS A 71 7.72 6.63 11.17
C LYS A 71 6.54 6.56 12.13
N LEU A 72 5.37 6.15 11.65
CA LEU A 72 4.18 6.01 12.48
C LEU A 72 4.36 4.96 13.59
N LEU A 73 5.01 3.83 13.32
CA LEU A 73 5.31 2.83 14.33
C LEU A 73 6.28 3.35 15.38
N THR A 74 7.34 4.07 14.96
CA THR A 74 8.28 4.71 15.91
C THR A 74 7.55 5.70 16.81
N LEU A 75 6.66 6.52 16.26
CA LEU A 75 5.84 7.44 17.04
C LEU A 75 4.85 6.72 17.97
N ALA A 76 4.29 5.59 17.54
CA ALA A 76 3.40 4.77 18.37
C ALA A 76 4.12 4.09 19.54
N ASP A 77 5.39 3.73 19.35
CA ASP A 77 6.23 3.09 20.38
C ASP A 77 6.74 4.09 21.43
N GLN A 78 6.69 5.40 21.14
CA GLN A 78 7.10 6.45 22.09
C GLN A 78 6.01 6.68 23.16
N ARG A 79 6.43 6.80 24.43
CA ARG A 79 5.51 7.10 25.55
C ARG A 79 4.89 8.51 25.46
N ARG A 80 5.60 9.47 24.88
CA ARG A 80 5.10 10.81 24.52
C ARG A 80 4.96 10.88 23.00
N ARG A 81 3.73 10.97 22.53
CA ARG A 81 3.44 11.12 21.09
C ARG A 81 3.50 12.61 20.73
N PRO A 82 4.52 13.09 20.03
CA PRO A 82 4.59 14.48 19.62
C PRO A 82 3.54 14.69 18.51
N CYS A 83 2.41 15.35 18.86
CA CYS A 83 1.32 15.65 17.93
C CYS A 83 1.81 16.36 16.66
N ALA A 84 2.86 17.17 16.75
CA ALA A 84 3.46 17.86 15.62
C ALA A 84 4.03 16.90 14.58
N GLU A 85 4.73 15.85 14.99
CA GLU A 85 5.33 14.87 14.06
C GLU A 85 4.25 13.99 13.40
N VAL A 86 3.25 13.55 14.18
CA VAL A 86 2.09 12.82 13.65
C VAL A 86 1.35 13.67 12.62
N ARG A 87 1.14 14.97 12.93
CA ARG A 87 0.51 15.91 12.01
C ARG A 87 1.31 16.09 10.72
N ALA A 88 2.64 16.18 10.81
CA ALA A 88 3.48 16.32 9.63
C ALA A 88 3.38 15.10 8.70
N VAL A 89 3.41 13.86 9.24
CA VAL A 89 3.23 12.63 8.46
C VAL A 89 1.83 12.60 7.82
N ALA A 90 0.79 12.94 8.58
CA ALA A 90 -0.58 12.97 8.09
C ALA A 90 -0.78 14.02 7.00
N ALA A 91 -0.19 15.22 7.14
CA ALA A 91 -0.28 16.29 6.14
C ALA A 91 0.39 15.89 4.82
N ALA A 92 1.59 15.30 4.88
CA ALA A 92 2.28 14.82 3.68
C ALA A 92 1.45 13.73 2.97
N HIS A 93 0.90 12.79 3.73
CA HIS A 93 0.06 11.74 3.16
C HIS A 93 -1.25 12.27 2.57
N LEU A 94 -1.84 13.30 3.19
CA LEU A 94 -3.04 13.96 2.67
C LEU A 94 -2.80 14.55 1.27
N GLU A 95 -1.67 15.20 1.04
CA GLU A 95 -1.33 15.75 -0.27
C GLU A 95 -1.14 14.63 -1.31
N ASP A 96 -0.49 13.52 -0.94
CA ASP A 96 -0.39 12.33 -1.80
C ASP A 96 -1.77 11.75 -2.18
N VAL A 97 -2.68 11.67 -1.22
CA VAL A 97 -4.05 11.19 -1.44
C VAL A 97 -4.82 12.13 -2.36
N LYS A 98 -4.70 13.45 -2.16
CA LYS A 98 -5.32 14.45 -3.05
C LYS A 98 -4.83 14.31 -4.49
N GLY A 99 -3.52 14.13 -4.68
CA GLY A 99 -2.95 13.88 -6.00
C GLY A 99 -3.54 12.64 -6.67
N LYS A 100 -3.61 11.52 -5.94
CA LYS A 100 -4.20 10.27 -6.45
C LYS A 100 -5.69 10.43 -6.81
N ILE A 101 -6.46 11.18 -6.01
CA ILE A 101 -7.86 11.47 -6.31
C ILE A 101 -7.98 12.28 -7.60
N ALA A 102 -7.13 13.28 -7.82
CA ALA A 102 -7.11 14.06 -9.05
C ALA A 102 -6.78 13.16 -10.28
N ASP A 103 -5.76 12.30 -10.17
CA ASP A 103 -5.39 11.37 -11.24
C ASP A 103 -6.52 10.37 -11.56
N LEU A 104 -7.19 9.84 -10.53
CA LEU A 104 -8.33 8.94 -10.71
C LEU A 104 -9.52 9.63 -11.36
N LYS A 105 -9.83 10.88 -11.00
CA LYS A 105 -10.89 11.67 -11.64
C LYS A 105 -10.58 11.95 -13.10
N ALA A 106 -9.32 12.25 -13.44
CA ALA A 106 -8.90 12.43 -14.83
C ALA A 106 -9.08 11.13 -15.63
N MET A 107 -8.72 9.97 -15.05
CA MET A 107 -8.92 8.67 -15.67
C MET A 107 -10.42 8.35 -15.85
N GLU A 108 -11.24 8.62 -14.84
CA GLU A 108 -12.70 8.46 -14.90
C GLU A 108 -13.29 9.22 -16.09
N GLN A 109 -12.88 10.50 -16.28
CA GLN A 109 -13.34 11.32 -17.39
C GLN A 109 -12.94 10.72 -18.74
N VAL A 110 -11.69 10.29 -18.89
CA VAL A 110 -11.22 9.65 -20.15
C VAL A 110 -12.02 8.38 -20.46
N LEU A 111 -12.31 7.57 -19.46
CA LEU A 111 -13.11 6.36 -19.62
C LEU A 111 -14.57 6.68 -20.00
N ALA A 112 -15.17 7.67 -19.35
CA ALA A 112 -16.54 8.12 -19.64
C ALA A 112 -16.66 8.67 -21.08
N ASP A 113 -15.71 9.51 -21.50
CA ASP A 113 -15.67 10.04 -22.86
C ASP A 113 -15.50 8.92 -23.90
N THR A 114 -14.70 7.89 -23.58
CA THR A 114 -14.49 6.74 -24.46
C THR A 114 -15.77 5.92 -24.59
N ILE A 115 -16.47 5.66 -23.49
CA ILE A 115 -17.76 4.94 -23.49
C ILE A 115 -18.79 5.69 -24.32
N ALA A 116 -18.95 7.00 -24.09
CA ALA A 116 -19.91 7.84 -24.83
C ALA A 116 -19.64 7.83 -26.33
N ARG A 117 -18.39 7.85 -26.79
CA ARG A 117 -18.01 7.71 -28.18
C ARG A 117 -18.38 6.36 -28.79
N CYS A 118 -18.16 5.29 -28.03
CA CYS A 118 -18.52 3.92 -28.44
C CYS A 118 -20.05 3.77 -28.58
N GLU A 119 -20.83 4.34 -27.66
CA GLU A 119 -22.29 4.31 -27.70
C GLU A 119 -22.88 5.13 -28.88
N ALA A 120 -22.22 6.23 -29.24
CA ALA A 120 -22.61 7.05 -30.38
C ALA A 120 -22.35 6.38 -31.76
N GLY A 121 -21.81 5.19 -31.81
CA GLY A 121 -21.62 4.40 -33.03
C GLY A 121 -20.63 5.03 -34.04
N SER A 122 -19.83 5.99 -33.63
CA SER A 122 -18.92 6.73 -34.48
C SER A 122 -17.60 6.00 -34.70
N GLY A 123 -17.58 4.89 -35.43
CA GLY A 123 -16.35 4.39 -35.99
C GLY A 123 -16.11 2.90 -35.84
N SER A 124 -15.52 2.32 -36.88
CA SER A 124 -14.99 0.93 -36.90
C SER A 124 -13.74 0.70 -36.03
N HIS A 125 -13.27 1.75 -35.34
CA HIS A 125 -12.08 1.70 -34.47
C HIS A 125 -12.39 2.23 -33.06
N CYS A 126 -12.05 1.47 -32.05
CA CYS A 126 -12.18 1.86 -30.65
C CYS A 126 -10.95 2.69 -30.25
N PRO A 127 -11.10 3.98 -29.91
CA PRO A 127 -9.98 4.86 -29.55
C PRO A 127 -9.13 4.32 -28.39
N MET A 128 -9.77 3.59 -27.47
CA MET A 128 -9.09 2.94 -26.33
C MET A 128 -8.21 1.76 -26.79
N ILE A 129 -8.73 0.95 -27.71
CA ILE A 129 -7.96 -0.18 -28.27
C ILE A 129 -6.82 0.35 -29.12
N ASP A 130 -7.06 1.35 -29.95
CA ASP A 130 -6.04 1.99 -30.78
C ASP A 130 -4.94 2.63 -29.92
N ALA A 131 -5.30 3.31 -28.84
CA ALA A 131 -4.34 3.87 -27.89
C ALA A 131 -3.48 2.81 -27.21
N LEU A 132 -4.01 1.62 -26.95
CA LEU A 132 -3.26 0.49 -26.37
C LEU A 132 -2.34 -0.17 -27.40
N TYR A 133 -2.74 -0.20 -28.67
CA TYR A 133 -1.92 -0.75 -29.75
C TYR A 133 -0.85 0.24 -30.24
N THR A 134 -1.13 1.54 -30.24
CA THR A 134 -0.19 2.57 -30.76
C THR A 134 0.85 3.04 -29.73
N ASN A 135 0.79 2.58 -28.49
CA ASN A 135 1.75 2.92 -27.43
C ASN A 135 3.15 2.30 -27.65
N GLY A 136 3.53 2.07 -28.91
CA GLY A 136 4.89 1.76 -29.33
C GLY A 136 5.69 2.95 -29.85
N ASP A 137 5.09 3.99 -30.45
CA ASP A 137 5.94 4.95 -31.18
C ASP A 137 5.46 6.41 -31.38
N SER A 138 4.43 6.94 -30.78
CA SER A 138 4.21 8.39 -30.96
C SER A 138 3.28 9.03 -29.93
N GLY A 139 3.86 9.53 -28.85
CA GLY A 139 3.11 10.28 -27.85
C GLY A 139 3.93 10.83 -26.70
N ARG A 140 5.19 11.19 -26.96
CA ARG A 140 5.99 11.98 -26.01
C ARG A 140 5.48 13.42 -26.03
N ARG A 141 4.41 13.73 -25.33
CA ARG A 141 4.15 15.05 -24.73
C ARG A 141 2.66 15.08 -24.31
N THR A 142 2.35 14.77 -23.10
CA THR A 142 1.32 15.26 -22.17
C THR A 142 0.74 14.23 -21.21
N ALA A 143 0.75 12.90 -21.50
CA ALA A 143 0.22 11.90 -20.58
C ALA A 143 1.31 11.11 -19.81
N ALA A 144 2.57 11.18 -20.24
CA ALA A 144 3.65 10.39 -19.70
C ALA A 144 4.13 10.83 -18.31
N SER A 145 3.81 12.03 -17.85
CA SER A 145 4.24 12.53 -16.54
C SER A 145 3.46 11.93 -15.36
N SER A 146 2.19 11.63 -15.55
CA SER A 146 1.30 11.11 -14.50
C SER A 146 1.52 9.62 -14.26
N PHE A 147 1.65 8.82 -15.33
CA PHE A 147 1.86 7.37 -15.22
C PHE A 147 3.26 6.98 -14.72
N ALA A 148 4.29 7.75 -15.05
CA ALA A 148 5.65 7.51 -14.56
C ALA A 148 5.81 7.80 -13.06
N ARG A 149 4.99 8.68 -12.51
CA ARG A 149 4.95 8.99 -11.07
C ARG A 149 4.31 7.85 -10.29
N TRP A 150 3.25 7.25 -10.80
CA TRP A 150 2.55 6.12 -10.18
C TRP A 150 3.45 4.87 -10.03
N ARG A 151 4.24 4.52 -11.05
CA ARG A 151 5.19 3.38 -11.00
C ARG A 151 6.29 3.54 -9.95
N ARG A 152 6.70 4.75 -9.63
CA ARG A 152 7.75 4.99 -8.61
C ARG A 152 7.24 4.92 -7.18
N SER A 153 5.96 5.08 -6.96
CA SER A 153 5.33 5.00 -5.63
C SER A 153 4.90 3.58 -5.24
N ALA A 154 4.94 2.63 -6.19
CA ALA A 154 4.49 1.24 -5.99
C ALA A 154 5.64 0.24 -5.72
N ARG A 155 6.90 0.73 -5.62
CA ARG A 155 8.05 -0.11 -5.21
C ARG A 155 8.41 0.08 -3.75
#